data_27a07576e668a4027d3a56a109215c73
#
_entry.id   27a07576e668a4027d3a56a109215c73
#
_cell.length_a   1.000
_cell.length_b   1.000
_cell.length_c   1.000
_cell.angle_alpha   90.00
_cell.angle_beta   90.00
_cell.angle_gamma   90.00
#
_symmetry.space_group_name_H-M   'P 1'
#
loop_
_entity.id
_entity.type
_entity.pdbx_description
1 polymer ?
#
loop_
_entity_poly.entity_id
_entity_poly.type
_entity_poly.pdbx_seq_one_letter_code
_entity_poly.pdbx_strand_id
1 'polypeptide(L)'
;MIGISIIEMTVDSTNARTPLQEECYRLLQSKQYKSCEILARMELSKAEQEGRDARVAWSLLGECAHATQQYNRAISYYRRIQYAFVSGISVSSQHYYANTYRLKEAQCLQALGNVVEASSVLERIPRSERNLTMHMLLGNLYLASGRNTSACECFFESILQNPFTVEAIEWLAVLGADKQLVLDAIGTGLARQKNEEEQDDPSTSLLVSAM
;
A
#
# COMPACT_ATOMS: atom_id res chain seq x y z
N MET A 1 10.15 -2.08 -14.53
CA MET A 1 8.85 -2.79 -14.68
C MET A 1 8.19 -2.78 -13.32
N ILE A 2 7.28 -1.84 -13.09
CA ILE A 2 6.50 -1.77 -11.84
C ILE A 2 5.46 -2.87 -11.96
N GLY A 3 5.71 -4.00 -11.29
CA GLY A 3 4.72 -5.06 -11.16
C GLY A 3 3.49 -4.46 -10.46
N ILE A 4 2.38 -4.44 -11.17
CA ILE A 4 1.07 -4.16 -10.57
C ILE A 4 0.83 -5.33 -9.61
N SER A 5 1.20 -5.14 -8.34
CA SER A 5 0.74 -6.01 -7.28
C SER A 5 -0.78 -5.82 -7.23
N ILE A 6 -1.47 -6.73 -7.91
CA ILE A 6 -2.91 -6.87 -7.78
C ILE A 6 -3.09 -7.25 -6.33
N ILE A 7 -3.46 -6.26 -5.53
CA ILE A 7 -3.87 -6.52 -4.16
C ILE A 7 -5.06 -7.44 -4.31
N GLU A 8 -4.85 -8.72 -4.02
CA GLU A 8 -5.94 -9.61 -3.71
C GLU A 8 -6.66 -8.96 -2.54
N MET A 9 -7.69 -8.17 -2.86
CA MET A 9 -8.69 -7.85 -1.87
C MET A 9 -9.24 -9.22 -1.47
N THR A 10 -8.73 -9.78 -0.38
CA THR A 10 -9.44 -10.81 0.34
C THR A 10 -10.72 -10.14 0.80
N VAL A 11 -11.69 -10.16 -0.10
CA VAL A 11 -13.07 -9.87 0.21
C VAL A 11 -13.41 -10.82 1.34
N ASP A 12 -13.87 -10.28 2.46
CA ASP A 12 -14.54 -11.08 3.48
C ASP A 12 -15.35 -12.15 2.75
N SER A 13 -15.17 -13.40 3.13
CA SER A 13 -15.75 -14.59 2.50
C SER A 13 -17.28 -14.59 2.42
N THR A 14 -17.94 -13.50 2.77
CA THR A 14 -19.39 -13.29 2.75
C THR A 14 -19.86 -12.45 1.54
N ASN A 15 -18.96 -11.89 0.72
CA ASN A 15 -19.35 -11.03 -0.40
C ASN A 15 -18.67 -11.50 -1.70
N ALA A 16 -19.25 -12.54 -2.34
CA ALA A 16 -18.80 -12.98 -3.65
C ALA A 16 -18.80 -11.80 -4.64
N ARG A 17 -17.73 -11.63 -5.41
CA ARG A 17 -17.63 -10.60 -6.46
C ARG A 17 -18.80 -10.75 -7.43
N THR A 18 -19.37 -9.64 -7.88
CA THR A 18 -20.35 -9.69 -8.96
C THR A 18 -19.66 -10.10 -10.27
N PRO A 19 -20.36 -10.74 -11.21
CA PRO A 19 -19.79 -11.08 -12.52
C PRO A 19 -19.19 -9.87 -13.24
N LEU A 20 -19.78 -8.68 -13.04
CA LEU A 20 -19.30 -7.44 -13.62
C LEU A 20 -17.97 -7.01 -12.99
N GLN A 21 -17.82 -7.17 -11.67
CA GLN A 21 -16.56 -6.91 -10.98
C GLN A 21 -15.45 -7.86 -11.45
N GLU A 22 -15.76 -9.15 -11.62
CA GLU A 22 -14.78 -10.12 -12.13
C GLU A 22 -14.29 -9.75 -13.53
N GLU A 23 -15.19 -9.34 -14.41
CA GLU A 23 -14.82 -8.91 -15.76
C GLU A 23 -13.98 -7.63 -15.72
N CYS A 24 -14.29 -6.67 -14.85
CA CYS A 24 -13.46 -5.49 -14.63
C CYS A 24 -12.03 -5.87 -14.23
N TYR A 25 -11.84 -6.85 -13.34
CA TYR A 25 -10.49 -7.31 -12.94
C TYR A 25 -9.75 -7.94 -14.12
N ARG A 26 -10.41 -8.76 -14.96
CA ARG A 26 -9.80 -9.35 -16.17
C ARG A 26 -9.32 -8.26 -17.15
N LEU A 27 -10.17 -7.25 -17.37
CA LEU A 27 -9.84 -6.11 -18.23
C LEU A 27 -8.70 -5.28 -17.67
N LEU A 28 -8.62 -5.09 -16.36
CA LEU A 28 -7.54 -4.40 -15.69
C LEU A 28 -6.20 -5.16 -15.87
N GLN A 29 -6.22 -6.49 -15.68
CA GLN A 29 -5.06 -7.35 -15.90
C GLN A 29 -4.57 -7.32 -17.36
N SER A 30 -5.52 -7.32 -18.31
CA SER A 30 -5.20 -7.22 -19.74
C SER A 30 -4.91 -5.79 -20.20
N LYS A 31 -4.81 -4.82 -19.28
CA LYS A 31 -4.52 -3.40 -19.54
C LYS A 31 -5.55 -2.71 -20.45
N GLN A 32 -6.78 -3.23 -20.51
CA GLN A 32 -7.88 -2.64 -21.26
C GLN A 32 -8.62 -1.59 -20.42
N TYR A 33 -7.92 -0.54 -20.02
CA TYR A 33 -8.37 0.45 -19.03
C TYR A 33 -9.66 1.17 -19.43
N LYS A 34 -9.85 1.49 -20.72
CA LYS A 34 -11.09 2.16 -21.19
C LYS A 34 -12.32 1.28 -21.02
N SER A 35 -12.22 -0.01 -21.40
CA SER A 35 -13.31 -0.97 -21.25
C SER A 35 -13.60 -1.22 -19.76
N CYS A 36 -12.56 -1.40 -18.96
CA CYS A 36 -12.68 -1.54 -17.51
C CYS A 36 -13.36 -0.31 -16.88
N GLU A 37 -13.00 0.91 -17.27
CA GLU A 37 -13.60 2.14 -16.76
C GLU A 37 -15.11 2.20 -17.05
N ILE A 38 -15.53 1.81 -18.25
CA ILE A 38 -16.96 1.79 -18.63
C ILE A 38 -17.73 0.81 -17.74
N LEU A 39 -17.24 -0.43 -17.61
CA LEU A 39 -17.89 -1.45 -16.79
C LEU A 39 -17.88 -1.08 -15.30
N ALA A 40 -16.78 -0.51 -14.79
CA ALA A 40 -16.68 -0.07 -13.41
C ALA A 40 -17.66 1.09 -13.10
N ARG A 41 -17.94 1.98 -14.06
CA ARG A 41 -18.99 3.02 -13.92
C ARG A 41 -20.39 2.40 -13.89
N MET A 42 -20.65 1.38 -14.71
CA MET A 42 -21.93 0.66 -14.68
C MET A 42 -22.12 -0.04 -13.32
N GLU A 43 -21.06 -0.68 -12.80
CA GLU A 43 -21.11 -1.31 -11.48
C GLU A 43 -21.32 -0.27 -10.37
N LEU A 44 -20.69 0.89 -10.46
CA LEU A 44 -20.88 1.99 -9.51
C LEU A 44 -22.35 2.44 -9.50
N SER A 45 -22.90 2.74 -10.67
CA SER A 45 -24.31 3.16 -10.78
C SER A 45 -25.28 2.12 -10.22
N LYS A 46 -25.02 0.84 -10.50
CA LYS A 46 -25.82 -0.26 -9.99
C LYS A 46 -25.70 -0.41 -8.47
N ALA A 47 -24.48 -0.29 -7.93
CA ALA A 47 -24.25 -0.35 -6.49
C ALA A 47 -24.96 0.80 -5.76
N GLU A 48 -24.92 2.01 -6.31
CA GLU A 48 -25.60 3.18 -5.74
C GLU A 48 -27.14 3.03 -5.78
N GLN A 49 -27.70 2.49 -6.87
CA GLN A 49 -29.15 2.24 -6.99
C GLN A 49 -29.63 1.16 -6.02
N GLU A 50 -28.84 0.12 -5.79
CA GLU A 50 -29.17 -1.01 -4.93
C GLU A 50 -28.75 -0.77 -3.46
N GLY A 51 -28.12 0.36 -3.15
CA GLY A 51 -27.59 0.66 -1.80
C GLY A 51 -26.46 -0.28 -1.36
N ARG A 52 -25.73 -0.87 -2.34
CA ARG A 52 -24.60 -1.75 -2.07
C ARG A 52 -23.30 -0.97 -1.86
N ASP A 53 -22.30 -1.64 -1.34
CA ASP A 53 -20.96 -1.08 -1.17
C ASP A 53 -20.32 -0.70 -2.52
N ALA A 54 -20.04 0.57 -2.72
CA ALA A 54 -19.44 1.11 -3.93
C ALA A 54 -17.90 1.12 -3.91
N ARG A 55 -17.24 0.71 -2.80
CA ARG A 55 -15.78 0.80 -2.63
C ARG A 55 -15.02 0.04 -3.71
N VAL A 56 -15.50 -1.14 -4.11
CA VAL A 56 -14.90 -1.94 -5.18
C VAL A 56 -14.94 -1.19 -6.52
N ALA A 57 -16.08 -0.59 -6.86
CA ALA A 57 -16.22 0.18 -8.10
C ALA A 57 -15.31 1.41 -8.10
N TRP A 58 -15.23 2.15 -6.99
CA TRP A 58 -14.28 3.27 -6.87
C TRP A 58 -12.83 2.82 -6.96
N SER A 59 -12.48 1.67 -6.38
CA SER A 59 -11.13 1.09 -6.50
C SER A 59 -10.77 0.82 -7.96
N LEU A 60 -11.63 0.14 -8.70
CA LEU A 60 -11.42 -0.15 -10.13
C LEU A 60 -11.28 1.12 -10.97
N LEU A 61 -12.13 2.12 -10.71
CA LEU A 61 -12.03 3.44 -11.37
C LEU A 61 -10.74 4.17 -11.02
N GLY A 62 -10.30 4.09 -9.76
CA GLY A 62 -9.03 4.63 -9.30
C GLY A 62 -7.83 3.99 -10.00
N GLU A 63 -7.82 2.65 -10.11
CA GLU A 63 -6.77 1.92 -10.81
C GLU A 63 -6.71 2.26 -12.30
N CYS A 64 -7.88 2.32 -12.97
CA CYS A 64 -7.94 2.73 -14.38
C CYS A 64 -7.42 4.16 -14.58
N ALA A 65 -7.81 5.09 -13.70
CA ALA A 65 -7.37 6.47 -13.75
C ALA A 65 -5.86 6.60 -13.47
N HIS A 66 -5.33 5.85 -12.49
CA HIS A 66 -3.91 5.81 -12.19
C HIS A 66 -3.10 5.26 -13.39
N ALA A 67 -3.52 4.13 -13.95
CA ALA A 67 -2.84 3.49 -15.07
C ALA A 67 -2.85 4.36 -16.35
N THR A 68 -3.87 5.21 -16.51
CA THR A 68 -3.98 6.19 -17.61
C THR A 68 -3.40 7.56 -17.26
N GLN A 69 -2.64 7.68 -16.16
CA GLN A 69 -1.99 8.90 -15.67
C GLN A 69 -2.96 10.06 -15.37
N GLN A 70 -4.23 9.77 -15.16
CA GLN A 70 -5.23 10.74 -14.74
C GLN A 70 -5.22 10.88 -13.20
N TYR A 71 -4.08 11.29 -12.64
CA TYR A 71 -3.80 11.24 -11.21
C TYR A 71 -4.81 12.01 -10.34
N ASN A 72 -5.27 13.18 -10.80
CA ASN A 72 -6.28 13.95 -10.06
C ASN A 72 -7.61 13.17 -9.91
N ARG A 73 -8.00 12.43 -10.95
CA ARG A 73 -9.19 11.58 -10.90
C ARG A 73 -8.96 10.36 -9.98
N ALA A 74 -7.79 9.73 -10.08
CA ALA A 74 -7.42 8.62 -9.19
C ALA A 74 -7.48 9.04 -7.72
N ILE A 75 -6.89 10.18 -7.35
CA ILE A 75 -6.93 10.75 -6.01
C ILE A 75 -8.37 10.92 -5.53
N SER A 76 -9.27 11.45 -6.37
CA SER A 76 -10.66 11.65 -5.97
C SER A 76 -11.38 10.34 -5.62
N TYR A 77 -11.09 9.25 -6.33
CA TYR A 77 -11.64 7.93 -6.04
C TYR A 77 -11.04 7.34 -4.75
N TYR A 78 -9.71 7.41 -4.59
CA TYR A 78 -9.04 6.89 -3.39
C TYR A 78 -9.49 7.61 -2.12
N ARG A 79 -9.71 8.93 -2.16
CA ARG A 79 -10.27 9.70 -1.04
C ARG A 79 -11.69 9.28 -0.68
N ARG A 80 -12.55 9.01 -1.66
CA ARG A 80 -13.91 8.48 -1.42
C ARG A 80 -13.88 7.14 -0.69
N ILE A 81 -12.98 6.24 -1.09
CA ILE A 81 -12.81 4.94 -0.44
C ILE A 81 -12.34 5.13 1.02
N GLN A 82 -11.33 5.96 1.24
CA GLN A 82 -10.82 6.24 2.59
C GLN A 82 -11.92 6.80 3.49
N TYR A 83 -12.72 7.73 2.99
CA TYR A 83 -13.84 8.30 3.72
C TYR A 83 -14.90 7.25 4.07
N ALA A 84 -15.22 6.36 3.16
CA ALA A 84 -16.18 5.28 3.39
C ALA A 84 -15.69 4.28 4.46
N PHE A 85 -14.38 4.07 4.59
CA PHE A 85 -13.81 3.26 5.67
C PHE A 85 -13.92 3.93 7.04
N VAL A 86 -13.76 5.24 7.12
CA VAL A 86 -13.83 6.00 8.39
C VAL A 86 -15.26 6.05 8.92
N SER A 87 -16.26 6.08 8.04
CA SER A 87 -17.68 6.15 8.41
C SER A 87 -18.33 4.81 8.75
N GLY A 88 -17.65 3.68 8.50
CA GLY A 88 -18.18 2.32 8.75
C GLY A 88 -17.70 1.73 10.08
N ILE A 89 -18.58 1.00 10.75
CA ILE A 89 -18.33 0.44 12.10
C ILE A 89 -17.71 -0.96 11.98
N SER A 90 -16.38 -1.06 11.91
CA SER A 90 -15.60 -2.26 12.32
C SER A 90 -14.09 -2.01 12.21
N VAL A 91 -13.30 -2.38 13.23
CA VAL A 91 -12.15 -1.58 13.64
C VAL A 91 -10.78 -2.05 13.15
N SER A 92 -10.48 -3.29 12.86
CA SER A 92 -9.08 -3.70 12.65
C SER A 92 -8.66 -3.94 11.19
N SER A 93 -9.46 -4.63 10.40
CA SER A 93 -9.13 -4.87 8.98
C SER A 93 -9.31 -3.63 8.11
N GLN A 94 -10.16 -2.71 8.51
CA GLN A 94 -10.47 -1.49 7.75
C GLN A 94 -9.32 -0.48 7.74
N HIS A 95 -8.53 -0.39 8.80
CA HIS A 95 -7.35 0.49 8.84
C HIS A 95 -6.29 0.08 7.82
N TYR A 96 -6.05 -1.21 7.67
CA TYR A 96 -5.10 -1.72 6.68
C TYR A 96 -5.50 -1.33 5.24
N TYR A 97 -6.77 -1.54 4.88
CA TYR A 97 -7.26 -1.17 3.54
C TYR A 97 -7.25 0.34 3.32
N ALA A 98 -7.63 1.13 4.31
CA ALA A 98 -7.56 2.59 4.23
C ALA A 98 -6.12 3.07 3.99
N ASN A 99 -5.13 2.47 4.66
CA ASN A 99 -3.71 2.80 4.50
C ASN A 99 -3.18 2.45 3.11
N THR A 100 -3.67 1.37 2.50
CA THR A 100 -3.34 1.03 1.12
C THR A 100 -3.79 2.13 0.14
N TYR A 101 -4.98 2.67 0.33
CA TYR A 101 -5.46 3.77 -0.53
C TYR A 101 -4.80 5.11 -0.22
N ARG A 102 -4.34 5.34 1.02
CA ARG A 102 -3.45 6.48 1.33
C ARG A 102 -2.12 6.37 0.61
N LEU A 103 -1.54 5.17 0.54
CA LEU A 103 -0.32 4.94 -0.24
C LEU A 103 -0.53 5.28 -1.73
N LYS A 104 -1.62 4.79 -2.34
CA LYS A 104 -1.94 5.06 -3.74
C LYS A 104 -2.23 6.55 -4.00
N GLU A 105 -2.88 7.23 -3.08
CA GLU A 105 -3.07 8.68 -3.13
C GLU A 105 -1.72 9.41 -3.10
N ALA A 106 -0.82 9.04 -2.18
CA ALA A 106 0.51 9.64 -2.09
C ALA A 106 1.35 9.40 -3.35
N GLN A 107 1.27 8.23 -3.97
CA GLN A 107 1.93 7.93 -5.25
C GLN A 107 1.41 8.84 -6.38
N CYS A 108 0.10 9.05 -6.45
CA CYS A 108 -0.48 9.98 -7.42
C CYS A 108 -0.03 11.43 -7.17
N LEU A 109 0.00 11.88 -5.92
CA LEU A 109 0.47 13.21 -5.54
C LEU A 109 1.95 13.40 -5.85
N GLN A 110 2.79 12.38 -5.62
CA GLN A 110 4.19 12.39 -6.02
C GLN A 110 4.34 12.54 -7.54
N ALA A 111 3.55 11.79 -8.32
CA ALA A 111 3.57 11.88 -9.78
C ALA A 111 3.14 13.27 -10.31
N LEU A 112 2.30 13.99 -9.55
CA LEU A 112 1.92 15.37 -9.82
C LEU A 112 2.95 16.40 -9.32
N GLY A 113 4.02 15.97 -8.63
CA GLY A 113 5.02 16.86 -8.03
C GLY A 113 4.59 17.50 -6.71
N ASN A 114 3.46 17.09 -6.13
CA ASN A 114 2.92 17.61 -4.87
C ASN A 114 3.57 16.91 -3.67
N VAL A 115 4.88 17.09 -3.49
CA VAL A 115 5.71 16.39 -2.49
C VAL A 115 5.20 16.60 -1.06
N VAL A 116 4.82 17.82 -0.71
CA VAL A 116 4.39 18.17 0.66
C VAL A 116 3.06 17.49 1.00
N GLU A 117 2.11 17.51 0.08
CA GLU A 117 0.81 16.85 0.30
C GLU A 117 0.97 15.32 0.34
N ALA A 118 1.82 14.75 -0.53
CA ALA A 118 2.12 13.32 -0.56
C ALA A 118 2.70 12.83 0.79
N SER A 119 3.69 13.56 1.34
CA SER A 119 4.27 13.22 2.64
C SER A 119 3.24 13.33 3.77
N SER A 120 2.42 14.40 3.77
CA SER A 120 1.36 14.60 4.75
C SER A 120 0.31 13.46 4.76
N VAL A 121 -0.03 12.90 3.60
CA VAL A 121 -0.95 11.76 3.50
C VAL A 121 -0.35 10.52 4.17
N LEU A 122 0.94 10.22 3.94
CA LEU A 122 1.63 9.08 4.55
C LEU A 122 1.90 9.28 6.04
N GLU A 123 2.18 10.51 6.48
CA GLU A 123 2.40 10.84 7.89
C GLU A 123 1.16 10.55 8.76
N ARG A 124 -0.05 10.56 8.19
CA ARG A 124 -1.29 10.17 8.90
C ARG A 124 -1.38 8.68 9.21
N ILE A 125 -0.54 7.85 8.57
CA ILE A 125 -0.49 6.42 8.85
C ILE A 125 0.41 6.22 10.08
N PRO A 126 -0.05 5.53 11.15
CA PRO A 126 0.79 5.21 12.29
C PRO A 126 2.07 4.49 11.85
N ARG A 127 3.21 4.80 12.48
CA ARG A 127 4.52 4.24 12.11
C ARG A 127 4.51 2.71 12.13
N SER A 128 3.83 2.10 13.10
CA SER A 128 3.68 0.64 13.24
C SER A 128 2.86 -0.02 12.13
N GLU A 129 2.06 0.75 11.39
CA GLU A 129 1.21 0.24 10.31
C GLU A 129 1.80 0.50 8.91
N ARG A 130 2.96 1.19 8.86
CA ARG A 130 3.63 1.47 7.59
C ARG A 130 4.42 0.25 7.13
N ASN A 131 4.15 -0.18 5.90
CA ASN A 131 4.94 -1.23 5.25
C ASN A 131 6.19 -0.65 4.56
N LEU A 132 7.05 -1.55 4.05
CA LEU A 132 8.27 -1.20 3.35
C LEU A 132 8.07 -0.15 2.26
N THR A 133 7.06 -0.33 1.40
CA THR A 133 6.78 0.61 0.30
C THR A 133 6.42 2.01 0.82
N MET A 134 5.69 2.10 1.92
CA MET A 134 5.32 3.37 2.55
C MET A 134 6.54 4.08 3.14
N HIS A 135 7.43 3.35 3.82
CA HIS A 135 8.68 3.91 4.35
C HIS A 135 9.60 4.39 3.24
N MET A 136 9.79 3.60 2.18
CA MET A 136 10.61 3.98 1.02
C MET A 136 10.05 5.22 0.32
N LEU A 137 8.74 5.24 0.06
CA LEU A 137 8.10 6.40 -0.57
C LEU A 137 8.24 7.66 0.30
N LEU A 138 7.99 7.54 1.60
CA LEU A 138 8.07 8.67 2.54
C LEU A 138 9.51 9.17 2.65
N GLY A 139 10.51 8.28 2.69
CA GLY A 139 11.93 8.63 2.66
C GLY A 139 12.29 9.44 1.42
N ASN A 140 11.87 9.00 0.24
CA ASN A 140 12.09 9.70 -1.03
C ASN A 140 11.39 11.08 -1.05
N LEU A 141 10.17 11.20 -0.49
CA LEU A 141 9.47 12.48 -0.38
C LEU A 141 10.18 13.44 0.58
N TYR A 142 10.74 12.94 1.68
CA TYR A 142 11.54 13.74 2.60
C TYR A 142 12.83 14.22 1.97
N LEU A 143 13.53 13.38 1.17
CA LEU A 143 14.70 13.81 0.39
C LEU A 143 14.33 14.94 -0.57
N ALA A 144 13.25 14.78 -1.33
CA ALA A 144 12.78 15.79 -2.28
C ALA A 144 12.41 17.13 -1.60
N SER A 145 12.06 17.09 -0.30
CA SER A 145 11.77 18.29 0.51
C SER A 145 12.96 18.77 1.37
N GLY A 146 14.15 18.17 1.24
CA GLY A 146 15.35 18.53 2.01
C GLY A 146 15.33 18.10 3.48
N ARG A 147 14.38 17.23 3.88
CA ARG A 147 14.24 16.72 5.26
C ARG A 147 15.10 15.47 5.47
N ASN A 148 16.42 15.63 5.38
CA ASN A 148 17.38 14.51 5.35
C ASN A 148 17.32 13.62 6.59
N THR A 149 17.15 14.18 7.78
CA THR A 149 17.07 13.42 9.04
C THR A 149 15.85 12.49 9.05
N SER A 150 14.69 13.02 8.66
CA SER A 150 13.46 12.21 8.56
C SER A 150 13.54 11.15 7.47
N ALA A 151 14.25 11.44 6.37
CA ALA A 151 14.52 10.46 5.30
C ALA A 151 15.37 9.31 5.83
N CYS A 152 16.46 9.59 6.57
CA CYS A 152 17.29 8.56 7.20
C CYS A 152 16.45 7.64 8.09
N GLU A 153 15.57 8.20 8.93
CA GLU A 153 14.70 7.38 9.79
C GLU A 153 13.82 6.43 8.98
N CYS A 154 13.23 6.91 7.88
CA CYS A 154 12.40 6.07 7.01
C CYS A 154 13.22 4.95 6.35
N PHE A 155 14.44 5.22 5.90
CA PHE A 155 15.29 4.19 5.29
C PHE A 155 15.79 3.18 6.32
N PHE A 156 16.11 3.59 7.56
CA PHE A 156 16.39 2.64 8.64
C PHE A 156 15.21 1.71 8.93
N GLU A 157 13.98 2.24 9.01
CA GLU A 157 12.79 1.39 9.17
C GLU A 157 12.59 0.43 7.99
N SER A 158 12.93 0.86 6.77
CA SER A 158 12.88 0.00 5.60
C SER A 158 13.83 -1.19 5.69
N ILE A 159 15.07 -0.97 6.17
CA ILE A 159 16.06 -2.03 6.38
C ILE A 159 15.64 -2.97 7.52
N LEU A 160 15.03 -2.44 8.59
CA LEU A 160 14.52 -3.26 9.69
C LEU A 160 13.37 -4.18 9.26
N GLN A 161 12.56 -3.77 8.27
CA GLN A 161 11.51 -4.61 7.69
C GLN A 161 12.03 -5.59 6.64
N ASN A 162 12.96 -5.14 5.79
CA ASN A 162 13.61 -5.98 4.80
C ASN A 162 15.09 -5.59 4.65
N PRO A 163 16.01 -6.38 5.23
CA PRO A 163 17.45 -6.10 5.21
C PRO A 163 18.06 -6.10 3.80
N PHE A 164 17.38 -6.67 2.81
CA PHE A 164 17.84 -6.72 1.42
C PHE A 164 17.39 -5.52 0.59
N THR A 165 16.86 -4.46 1.21
CA THR A 165 16.46 -3.22 0.54
C THR A 165 17.70 -2.38 0.22
N VAL A 166 18.40 -2.75 -0.86
CA VAL A 166 19.67 -2.13 -1.30
C VAL A 166 19.50 -0.62 -1.53
N GLU A 167 18.37 -0.20 -2.11
CA GLU A 167 18.08 1.22 -2.35
C GLU A 167 18.08 2.05 -1.05
N ALA A 168 17.53 1.51 0.05
CA ALA A 168 17.58 2.20 1.35
C ALA A 168 19.01 2.33 1.90
N ILE A 169 19.83 1.28 1.71
CA ILE A 169 21.24 1.28 2.11
C ILE A 169 22.02 2.33 1.31
N GLU A 170 21.80 2.40 0.01
CA GLU A 170 22.43 3.40 -0.87
C GLU A 170 22.09 4.83 -0.43
N TRP A 171 20.81 5.11 -0.15
CA TRP A 171 20.40 6.42 0.34
C TRP A 171 21.00 6.77 1.69
N LEU A 172 21.07 5.82 2.63
CA LEU A 172 21.72 6.05 3.92
C LEU A 172 23.21 6.37 3.75
N ALA A 173 23.90 5.68 2.84
CA ALA A 173 25.30 5.98 2.53
C ALA A 173 25.48 7.38 1.93
N VAL A 174 24.60 7.78 0.99
CA VAL A 174 24.61 9.12 0.38
C VAL A 174 24.35 10.22 1.44
N LEU A 175 23.47 9.94 2.39
CA LEU A 175 23.14 10.86 3.48
C LEU A 175 24.21 10.90 4.60
N GLY A 176 25.26 10.08 4.49
CA GLY A 176 26.36 10.03 5.47
C GLY A 176 25.97 9.36 6.79
N ALA A 177 25.03 8.42 6.76
CA ALA A 177 24.69 7.64 7.94
C ALA A 177 25.88 6.81 8.43
N ASP A 178 25.96 6.62 9.74
CA ASP A 178 27.04 5.83 10.35
C ASP A 178 26.96 4.37 9.85
N LYS A 179 28.09 3.88 9.33
CA LYS A 179 28.19 2.53 8.79
C LYS A 179 27.85 1.46 9.82
N GLN A 180 28.23 1.66 11.09
CA GLN A 180 27.97 0.68 12.14
C GLN A 180 26.47 0.60 12.42
N LEU A 181 25.78 1.75 12.48
CA LEU A 181 24.31 1.77 12.65
C LEU A 181 23.58 1.06 11.50
N VAL A 182 24.05 1.22 10.28
CA VAL A 182 23.46 0.51 9.11
C VAL A 182 23.67 -0.99 9.23
N LEU A 183 24.87 -1.44 9.61
CA LEU A 183 25.16 -2.86 9.80
C LEU A 183 24.34 -3.47 10.94
N ASP A 184 24.18 -2.75 12.05
CA ASP A 184 23.37 -3.19 13.18
C ASP A 184 21.88 -3.29 12.81
N ALA A 185 21.36 -2.35 12.00
CA ALA A 185 20.00 -2.41 11.47
C ALA A 185 19.79 -3.62 10.56
N ILE A 186 20.73 -3.92 9.66
CA ILE A 186 20.70 -5.11 8.80
C ILE A 186 20.69 -6.38 9.66
N GLY A 187 21.58 -6.47 10.66
CA GLY A 187 21.66 -7.60 11.58
C GLY A 187 20.34 -7.81 12.34
N THR A 188 19.74 -6.73 12.81
CA THR A 188 18.44 -6.76 13.50
C THR A 188 17.31 -7.23 12.57
N GLY A 189 17.28 -6.72 11.33
CA GLY A 189 16.29 -7.15 10.32
C GLY A 189 16.41 -8.63 9.98
N LEU A 190 17.63 -9.14 9.78
CA LEU A 190 17.89 -10.56 9.54
C LEU A 190 17.45 -11.45 10.69
N ALA A 191 17.69 -11.02 11.94
CA ALA A 191 17.24 -11.76 13.11
C ALA A 191 15.71 -11.83 13.21
N ARG A 192 15.00 -10.75 12.85
CA ARG A 192 13.53 -10.76 12.80
C ARG A 192 12.99 -11.73 11.76
N GLN A 193 13.52 -11.71 10.54
CA GLN A 193 13.08 -12.62 9.49
C GLN A 193 13.27 -14.09 9.87
N LYS A 194 14.39 -14.45 10.48
CA LYS A 194 14.60 -15.83 10.97
C LYS A 194 13.57 -16.24 12.01
N ASN A 195 13.25 -15.35 12.94
CA ASN A 195 12.24 -15.65 13.97
C ASN A 195 10.83 -15.83 13.39
N GLU A 196 10.50 -15.08 12.32
CA GLU A 196 9.21 -15.21 11.62
C GLU A 196 9.14 -16.54 10.84
N GLU A 197 10.21 -16.92 10.14
CA GLU A 197 10.31 -18.22 9.44
C GLU A 197 10.21 -19.42 10.40
N GLU A 198 10.82 -19.33 11.60
CA GLU A 198 10.75 -20.38 12.62
C GLU A 198 9.34 -20.52 13.25
N GLN A 199 8.55 -19.44 13.28
CA GLN A 199 7.17 -19.47 13.78
C GLN A 199 6.16 -20.00 12.76
N ASP A 200 6.42 -19.84 11.46
CA ASP A 200 5.55 -20.30 10.37
C ASP A 200 5.82 -21.77 9.98
N ASP A 201 6.85 -22.42 10.53
CA ASP A 201 7.10 -23.86 10.27
C ASP A 201 6.13 -24.74 11.07
N PRO A 202 5.16 -25.42 10.41
CA PRO A 202 4.15 -26.25 11.07
C PRO A 202 4.73 -27.46 11.83
N SER A 203 6.00 -27.81 11.60
CA SER A 203 6.69 -28.90 12.34
C SER A 203 7.00 -28.52 13.78
N THR A 204 7.14 -27.24 14.10
CA THR A 204 7.44 -26.77 15.47
C THR A 204 6.19 -26.76 16.37
N SER A 205 5.00 -26.59 15.80
CA SER A 205 3.73 -26.55 16.55
C SER A 205 3.30 -27.91 17.09
N LEU A 206 3.78 -29.02 16.52
CA LEU A 206 3.46 -30.39 16.95
C LEU A 206 4.29 -30.88 18.15
N LEU A 207 5.43 -30.26 18.42
CA LEU A 207 6.27 -30.63 19.56
C LEU A 207 5.83 -29.99 20.90
N VAL A 208 5.16 -28.82 20.83
CA VAL A 208 4.70 -28.13 22.04
C VAL A 208 3.37 -28.69 22.57
N SER A 209 2.58 -29.37 21.73
CA SER A 209 1.31 -30.00 22.15
C SER A 209 1.46 -31.43 22.68
N ALA A 210 2.70 -31.97 22.72
CA ALA A 210 3.00 -33.34 23.17
C ALA A 210 3.76 -33.40 24.52
N MET A 211 3.93 -32.27 25.19
CA MET A 211 4.43 -32.14 26.57
C MET A 211 3.32 -31.61 27.48
#